data_57d9c2d540b2c5ade92269453c17178d
#
_entry.id   57d9c2d540b2c5ade92269453c17178d
#
_cell.length_a   1.000
_cell.length_b   1.000
_cell.length_c   1.000
_cell.angle_alpha   90.00
_cell.angle_beta   90.00
_cell.angle_gamma   90.00
#
_symmetry.space_group_name_H-M   'P 1'
#
loop_
_entity.id
_entity.type
_entity.pdbx_description
1 polymer ?
#
loop_
_entity_poly.entity_id
_entity_poly.type
_entity_poly.pdbx_seq_one_letter_code
_entity_poly.pdbx_strand_id
1 'polypeptide(L)'
;MRILAAGSLRVVWSQLMTAFQADAVCDFGPAGLLRERIEAGEACDFFASANLAHPQALLESGRALRVAPFTTNRLCLGVRAQAMREGEDWLSLLTRRDLRIGTSTAGCDPSGDYTQQLFSRMGKEGEAVRKRAVALVGGRQTLPLPAGRLAAEWLINHDYTDIFIGYASYAPRLRLVNSLRVIDIPEPYNPVAEYGFACLSEQGKTLADFLLSARARLILMQHGFSEAPNMTHSQN
;
A
#
# COMPACT_ATOMS: atom_id res chain seq x y z
N MET A 1 -4.51 -14.22 18.63
CA MET A 1 -5.21 -13.30 17.73
C MET A 1 -4.77 -13.56 16.29
N ARG A 2 -5.70 -13.70 15.37
CA ARG A 2 -5.39 -13.85 13.93
C ARG A 2 -5.64 -12.54 13.22
N ILE A 3 -4.62 -12.09 12.48
CA ILE A 3 -4.63 -10.81 11.76
C ILE A 3 -4.37 -11.05 10.29
N LEU A 4 -5.13 -10.39 9.43
CA LEU A 4 -4.84 -10.24 8.01
C LEU A 4 -4.52 -8.78 7.73
N ALA A 5 -3.39 -8.51 7.11
CA ALA A 5 -2.94 -7.13 6.87
C ALA A 5 -2.40 -6.93 5.45
N ALA A 6 -2.64 -5.75 4.91
CA ALA A 6 -2.09 -5.35 3.61
C ALA A 6 -0.57 -5.52 3.57
N GLY A 7 -0.06 -6.01 2.44
CA GLY A 7 1.37 -6.29 2.27
C GLY A 7 2.28 -5.09 2.54
N SER A 8 1.82 -3.88 2.27
CA SER A 8 2.58 -2.65 2.54
C SER A 8 2.77 -2.35 4.03
N LEU A 9 2.01 -2.98 4.91
CA LEU A 9 2.16 -2.87 6.35
C LEU A 9 3.22 -3.83 6.93
N ARG A 10 3.70 -4.80 6.15
CA ARG A 10 4.67 -5.80 6.61
C ARG A 10 5.88 -5.18 7.30
N VAL A 11 6.43 -4.12 6.72
CA VAL A 11 7.67 -3.49 7.21
C VAL A 11 7.52 -2.82 8.57
N VAL A 12 6.34 -2.34 8.91
CA VAL A 12 6.07 -1.65 10.18
C VAL A 12 5.42 -2.57 11.22
N TRP A 13 4.87 -3.71 10.78
CA TRP A 13 3.98 -4.52 11.60
C TRP A 13 4.66 -5.16 12.81
N SER A 14 5.88 -5.66 12.64
CA SER A 14 6.61 -6.26 13.76
C SER A 14 6.86 -5.26 14.88
N GLN A 15 7.20 -4.01 14.56
CA GLN A 15 7.41 -2.96 15.55
C GLN A 15 6.09 -2.55 16.23
N LEU A 16 4.99 -2.48 15.48
CA LEU A 16 3.67 -2.25 16.05
C LEU A 16 3.29 -3.37 17.05
N MET A 17 3.50 -4.61 16.67
CA MET A 17 3.16 -5.76 17.54
C MET A 17 4.05 -5.85 18.76
N THR A 18 5.33 -5.52 18.63
CA THR A 18 6.24 -5.42 19.78
C THR A 18 5.77 -4.35 20.76
N ALA A 19 5.34 -3.20 20.26
CA ALA A 19 4.82 -2.13 21.10
C ALA A 19 3.47 -2.48 21.75
N PHE A 20 2.64 -3.24 21.05
CA PHE A 20 1.33 -3.70 21.52
C PHE A 20 1.43 -4.85 22.52
N GLN A 21 2.52 -5.64 22.48
CA GLN A 21 2.81 -6.75 23.40
C GLN A 21 1.74 -7.86 23.40
N ALA A 22 1.24 -8.25 22.24
CA ALA A 22 0.30 -9.35 22.13
C ALA A 22 0.81 -10.48 21.24
N ASP A 23 0.41 -11.69 21.58
CA ASP A 23 0.59 -12.86 20.71
C ASP A 23 -0.40 -12.75 19.54
N ALA A 24 0.15 -12.57 18.35
CA ALA A 24 -0.63 -12.46 17.15
C ALA A 24 0.06 -13.17 15.99
N VAL A 25 -0.74 -13.85 15.17
CA VAL A 25 -0.32 -14.41 13.90
C VAL A 25 -0.87 -13.51 12.80
N CYS A 26 -0.01 -13.00 11.94
CA CYS A 26 -0.39 -12.08 10.87
C CYS A 26 0.01 -12.65 9.51
N ASP A 27 -0.97 -12.78 8.61
CA ASP A 27 -0.74 -13.04 7.20
C ASP A 27 -0.87 -11.74 6.42
N PHE A 28 0.04 -11.53 5.47
CA PHE A 28 0.06 -10.36 4.61
C PHE A 28 -0.33 -10.70 3.19
N GLY A 29 -0.97 -9.77 2.50
CA GLY A 29 -1.34 -9.94 1.11
C GLY A 29 -2.09 -8.73 0.54
N PRO A 30 -2.52 -8.83 -0.74
CA PRO A 30 -3.38 -7.84 -1.35
C PRO A 30 -4.71 -7.73 -0.58
N ALA A 31 -5.08 -6.52 -0.16
CA ALA A 31 -6.21 -6.33 0.76
C ALA A 31 -7.54 -6.84 0.19
N GLY A 32 -7.76 -6.74 -1.12
CA GLY A 32 -8.96 -7.27 -1.76
C GLY A 32 -9.04 -8.81 -1.68
N LEU A 33 -7.91 -9.48 -1.86
CA LEU A 33 -7.84 -10.94 -1.73
C LEU A 33 -7.97 -11.39 -0.27
N LEU A 34 -7.44 -10.61 0.67
CA LEU A 34 -7.62 -10.87 2.11
C LEU A 34 -9.09 -10.72 2.52
N ARG A 35 -9.78 -9.69 2.03
CA ARG A 35 -11.22 -9.53 2.26
C ARG A 35 -12.01 -10.74 1.76
N GLU A 36 -11.68 -11.26 0.58
CA GLU A 36 -12.34 -12.46 0.06
C GLU A 36 -12.17 -13.68 0.98
N ARG A 37 -10.98 -13.84 1.57
CA ARG A 37 -10.73 -14.92 2.55
C ARG A 37 -11.66 -14.79 3.77
N ILE A 38 -11.86 -13.57 4.27
CA ILE A 38 -12.75 -13.28 5.39
C ILE A 38 -14.21 -13.58 4.99
N GLU A 39 -14.63 -13.12 3.81
CA GLU A 39 -15.99 -13.35 3.30
C GLU A 39 -16.27 -14.85 3.05
N ALA A 40 -15.25 -15.62 2.71
CA ALA A 40 -15.33 -17.06 2.56
C ALA A 40 -15.35 -17.84 3.91
N GLY A 41 -15.25 -17.13 5.05
CA GLY A 41 -15.38 -17.71 6.37
C GLY A 41 -14.07 -18.03 7.09
N GLU A 42 -12.92 -17.57 6.59
CA GLU A 42 -11.66 -17.75 7.30
C GLU A 42 -11.68 -17.00 8.62
N ALA A 43 -11.20 -17.67 9.69
CA ALA A 43 -11.12 -17.07 11.00
C ALA A 43 -10.15 -15.88 11.01
N CYS A 44 -10.63 -14.72 11.43
CA CYS A 44 -9.85 -13.49 11.49
C CYS A 44 -10.42 -12.59 12.60
N ASP A 45 -9.56 -12.10 13.47
CA ASP A 45 -9.94 -11.19 14.54
C ASP A 45 -9.80 -9.72 14.14
N PHE A 46 -8.86 -9.44 13.24
CA PHE A 46 -8.51 -8.09 12.86
C PHE A 46 -7.99 -8.03 11.43
N PHE A 47 -8.51 -7.08 10.65
CA PHE A 47 -8.12 -6.87 9.25
C PHE A 47 -7.64 -5.43 9.06
N ALA A 48 -6.39 -5.26 8.60
CA ALA A 48 -5.81 -3.95 8.29
C ALA A 48 -5.62 -3.83 6.79
N SER A 49 -6.31 -2.88 6.18
CA SER A 49 -6.39 -2.70 4.72
C SER A 49 -5.70 -1.41 4.28
N ALA A 50 -5.14 -1.43 3.07
CA ALA A 50 -4.58 -0.24 2.43
C ALA A 50 -5.64 0.68 1.81
N ASN A 51 -6.92 0.36 1.95
CA ASN A 51 -8.04 1.26 1.69
C ASN A 51 -9.10 1.13 2.77
N LEU A 52 -10.02 2.07 2.81
CA LEU A 52 -11.14 2.05 3.76
C LEU A 52 -12.34 1.26 3.22
N ALA A 53 -12.46 1.11 1.90
CA ALA A 53 -13.59 0.46 1.27
C ALA A 53 -13.73 -1.01 1.65
N HIS A 54 -12.63 -1.76 1.76
CA HIS A 54 -12.68 -3.17 2.15
C HIS A 54 -13.15 -3.38 3.60
N PRO A 55 -12.60 -2.67 4.61
CA PRO A 55 -13.15 -2.71 5.96
C PRO A 55 -14.62 -2.29 6.01
N GLN A 56 -14.99 -1.24 5.30
CA GLN A 56 -16.36 -0.75 5.26
C GLN A 56 -17.34 -1.78 4.73
N ALA A 57 -16.97 -2.51 3.67
CA ALA A 57 -17.78 -3.59 3.12
C ALA A 57 -18.02 -4.71 4.14
N LEU A 58 -17.03 -5.03 4.97
CA LEU A 58 -17.19 -6.02 6.06
C LEU A 58 -18.13 -5.52 7.16
N LEU A 59 -18.12 -4.22 7.46
CA LEU A 59 -19.06 -3.62 8.41
C LEU A 59 -20.49 -3.68 7.86
N GLU A 60 -20.71 -3.29 6.62
CA GLU A 60 -22.01 -3.29 5.96
C GLU A 60 -22.62 -4.69 5.84
N SER A 61 -21.78 -5.70 5.66
CA SER A 61 -22.22 -7.10 5.63
C SER A 61 -22.39 -7.74 7.01
N GLY A 62 -22.21 -6.97 8.08
CA GLY A 62 -22.36 -7.44 9.46
C GLY A 62 -21.21 -8.30 9.98
N ARG A 63 -20.08 -8.36 9.27
CA ARG A 63 -18.90 -9.13 9.67
C ARG A 63 -17.95 -8.39 10.60
N ALA A 64 -17.99 -7.07 10.61
CA ALA A 64 -17.11 -6.25 11.44
C ALA A 64 -17.89 -5.57 12.57
N LEU A 65 -17.27 -5.46 13.73
CA LEU A 65 -17.80 -4.76 14.89
C LEU A 65 -17.48 -3.26 14.86
N ARG A 66 -16.32 -2.91 14.27
CA ARG A 66 -15.83 -1.54 14.19
C ARG A 66 -14.90 -1.38 13.00
N VAL A 67 -15.02 -0.24 12.33
CA VAL A 67 -14.13 0.20 11.23
C VAL A 67 -13.66 1.61 11.52
N ALA A 68 -12.36 1.88 11.30
CA ALA A 68 -11.82 3.23 11.40
C ALA A 68 -10.58 3.39 10.52
N PRO A 69 -10.31 4.59 10.01
CA PRO A 69 -9.03 4.93 9.40
C PRO A 69 -7.95 5.05 10.49
N PHE A 70 -6.70 4.68 10.17
CA PHE A 70 -5.61 4.77 11.16
C PHE A 70 -4.31 5.38 10.62
N THR A 71 -4.10 5.41 9.31
CA THR A 71 -2.92 6.05 8.70
C THR A 71 -3.16 6.33 7.22
N THR A 72 -2.26 7.08 6.59
CA THR A 72 -2.29 7.34 5.15
C THR A 72 -0.95 7.06 4.50
N ASN A 73 -0.98 6.87 3.18
CA ASN A 73 0.18 6.67 2.35
C ASN A 73 -0.04 7.40 1.00
N ARG A 74 0.99 7.45 0.18
CA ARG A 74 0.93 7.98 -1.17
C ARG A 74 1.69 7.06 -2.11
N LEU A 75 1.71 7.39 -3.40
CA LEU A 75 2.48 6.66 -4.40
C LEU A 75 3.81 7.37 -4.70
N CYS A 76 4.77 6.59 -5.16
CA CYS A 76 6.02 7.07 -5.74
C CYS A 76 6.42 6.17 -6.91
N LEU A 77 7.40 6.61 -7.69
CA LEU A 77 8.02 5.80 -8.73
C LEU A 77 9.35 5.25 -8.24
N GLY A 78 9.54 3.94 -8.39
CA GLY A 78 10.87 3.34 -8.39
C GLY A 78 11.33 3.23 -9.84
N VAL A 79 12.48 3.78 -10.17
CA VAL A 79 12.97 3.88 -11.54
C VAL A 79 14.35 3.26 -11.66
N ARG A 80 14.59 2.46 -12.70
CA ARG A 80 15.93 1.95 -13.02
C ARG A 80 16.90 3.11 -13.17
N ALA A 81 17.93 3.17 -12.32
CA ALA A 81 18.86 4.30 -12.28
C ALA A 81 19.54 4.55 -13.63
N GLN A 82 19.95 3.48 -14.32
CA GLN A 82 20.64 3.57 -15.60
C GLN A 82 19.74 4.04 -16.75
N ALA A 83 18.41 3.97 -16.59
CA ALA A 83 17.47 4.41 -17.61
C ALA A 83 17.15 5.89 -17.53
N MET A 84 17.47 6.55 -16.42
CA MET A 84 17.17 7.96 -16.22
C MET A 84 18.12 8.86 -17.03
N ARG A 85 17.53 9.94 -17.56
CA ARG A 85 18.25 11.04 -18.24
C ARG A 85 18.23 12.27 -17.37
N GLU A 86 19.17 13.16 -17.60
CA GLU A 86 19.24 14.42 -16.85
C GLU A 86 17.97 15.26 -17.02
N GLY A 87 17.44 15.80 -15.91
CA GLY A 87 16.29 16.70 -15.91
C GLY A 87 14.92 16.02 -16.05
N GLU A 88 14.85 14.70 -16.09
CA GLU A 88 13.57 14.01 -16.17
C GLU A 88 12.80 14.07 -14.84
N ASP A 89 11.51 14.38 -14.93
CA ASP A 89 10.56 14.33 -13.83
C ASP A 89 9.64 13.09 -13.93
N TRP A 90 8.72 12.97 -13.00
CA TRP A 90 7.77 11.87 -12.95
C TRP A 90 6.94 11.72 -14.24
N LEU A 91 6.52 12.85 -14.84
CA LEU A 91 5.67 12.86 -16.02
C LEU A 91 6.47 12.47 -17.27
N SER A 92 7.66 13.04 -17.45
CA SER A 92 8.54 12.67 -18.56
C SER A 92 8.93 11.19 -18.51
N LEU A 93 9.19 10.65 -17.33
CA LEU A 93 9.50 9.22 -17.15
C LEU A 93 8.31 8.34 -17.53
N LEU A 94 7.11 8.63 -17.03
CA LEU A 94 5.92 7.82 -17.31
C LEU A 94 5.48 7.90 -18.79
N THR A 95 5.75 9.00 -19.46
CA THR A 95 5.33 9.19 -20.87
C THR A 95 6.38 8.72 -21.87
N ARG A 96 7.61 8.41 -21.45
CA ARG A 96 8.61 7.80 -22.33
C ARG A 96 8.17 6.40 -22.75
N ARG A 97 8.09 6.19 -24.06
CA ARG A 97 7.58 4.93 -24.64
C ARG A 97 8.57 3.77 -24.57
N ASP A 98 9.85 4.05 -24.41
CA ASP A 98 10.89 3.05 -24.30
C ASP A 98 11.02 2.44 -22.88
N LEU A 99 10.35 3.03 -21.88
CA LEU A 99 10.35 2.52 -20.51
C LEU A 99 9.11 1.67 -20.25
N ARG A 100 9.31 0.47 -19.73
CA ARG A 100 8.25 -0.42 -19.27
C ARG A 100 7.75 0.03 -17.90
N ILE A 101 6.44 -0.02 -17.72
CA ILE A 101 5.79 0.40 -16.47
C ILE A 101 5.11 -0.79 -15.83
N GLY A 102 5.53 -1.12 -14.61
CA GLY A 102 4.93 -2.15 -13.78
C GLY A 102 4.08 -1.55 -12.66
N THR A 103 3.00 -2.23 -12.33
CA THR A 103 2.05 -1.82 -11.29
C THR A 103 1.62 -3.03 -10.47
N SER A 104 0.92 -2.78 -9.38
CA SER A 104 0.10 -3.79 -8.73
C SER A 104 -1.23 -3.97 -9.48
N THR A 105 -2.06 -4.92 -9.04
CA THR A 105 -3.27 -5.34 -9.74
C THR A 105 -4.50 -4.64 -9.18
N ALA A 106 -5.11 -3.76 -9.97
CA ALA A 106 -6.39 -3.15 -9.63
C ALA A 106 -7.48 -4.21 -9.42
N GLY A 107 -8.37 -3.96 -8.46
CA GLY A 107 -9.42 -4.89 -8.09
C GLY A 107 -9.00 -5.96 -7.06
N CYS A 108 -7.71 -6.29 -6.99
CA CYS A 108 -7.16 -7.23 -6.00
C CYS A 108 -6.36 -6.52 -4.91
N ASP A 109 -5.61 -5.48 -5.29
CA ASP A 109 -4.71 -4.75 -4.41
C ASP A 109 -4.99 -3.25 -4.50
N PRO A 110 -5.24 -2.56 -3.38
CA PRO A 110 -5.45 -1.10 -3.37
C PRO A 110 -4.35 -0.29 -4.06
N SER A 111 -3.09 -0.72 -4.01
CA SER A 111 -2.00 -0.07 -4.75
C SER A 111 -2.30 0.04 -6.24
N GLY A 112 -2.85 -1.01 -6.84
CA GLY A 112 -3.31 -1.00 -8.22
C GLY A 112 -4.46 -0.03 -8.46
N ASP A 113 -5.42 0.03 -7.54
CA ASP A 113 -6.56 0.95 -7.63
C ASP A 113 -6.11 2.40 -7.55
N TYR A 114 -5.20 2.75 -6.64
CA TYR A 114 -4.62 4.09 -6.55
C TYR A 114 -3.81 4.46 -7.79
N THR A 115 -3.10 3.50 -8.38
CA THR A 115 -2.39 3.71 -9.64
C THR A 115 -3.35 4.06 -10.77
N GLN A 116 -4.51 3.43 -10.84
CA GLN A 116 -5.56 3.79 -11.80
C GLN A 116 -6.09 5.21 -11.56
N GLN A 117 -6.24 5.62 -10.30
CA GLN A 117 -6.62 6.99 -9.96
C GLN A 117 -5.56 8.01 -10.42
N LEU A 118 -4.28 7.71 -10.24
CA LEU A 118 -3.18 8.53 -10.75
C LEU A 118 -3.31 8.73 -12.28
N PHE A 119 -3.49 7.65 -13.01
CA PHE A 119 -3.64 7.72 -14.47
C PHE A 119 -4.86 8.56 -14.88
N SER A 120 -5.97 8.42 -14.17
CA SER A 120 -7.17 9.24 -14.44
C SER A 120 -6.91 10.73 -14.20
N ARG A 121 -6.17 11.10 -13.18
CA ARG A 121 -5.80 12.49 -12.88
C ARG A 121 -4.85 13.09 -13.92
N MET A 122 -4.08 12.27 -14.62
CA MET A 122 -3.17 12.70 -15.68
C MET A 122 -3.89 12.99 -17.02
N GLY A 123 -5.18 12.70 -17.14
CA GLY A 123 -5.95 12.94 -18.36
C GLY A 123 -5.52 12.07 -19.54
N LYS A 124 -5.36 12.66 -20.70
CA LYS A 124 -5.02 11.92 -21.96
C LYS A 124 -3.68 11.19 -21.86
N GLU A 125 -2.69 11.80 -21.25
CA GLU A 125 -1.37 11.19 -21.04
C GLU A 125 -1.49 9.97 -20.13
N GLY A 126 -2.31 10.06 -19.08
CA GLY A 126 -2.59 8.96 -18.17
C GLY A 126 -3.27 7.77 -18.85
N GLU A 127 -4.19 8.03 -19.79
CA GLU A 127 -4.80 6.97 -20.60
C GLU A 127 -3.78 6.23 -21.46
N ALA A 128 -2.85 6.95 -22.08
CA ALA A 128 -1.78 6.35 -22.86
C ALA A 128 -0.85 5.49 -21.99
N VAL A 129 -0.52 5.96 -20.79
CA VAL A 129 0.28 5.22 -19.80
C VAL A 129 -0.46 3.98 -19.31
N ARG A 130 -1.75 4.09 -18.99
CA ARG A 130 -2.61 2.98 -18.56
C ARG A 130 -2.59 1.82 -19.54
N LYS A 131 -2.65 2.10 -20.83
CA LYS A 131 -2.63 1.07 -21.88
C LYS A 131 -1.31 0.30 -21.95
N ARG A 132 -0.20 0.91 -21.54
CA ARG A 132 1.13 0.33 -21.57
C ARG A 132 1.52 -0.35 -20.26
N ALA A 133 0.95 0.09 -19.15
CA ALA A 133 1.28 -0.43 -17.82
C ALA A 133 0.84 -1.89 -17.68
N VAL A 134 1.68 -2.68 -17.02
CA VAL A 134 1.45 -4.11 -16.80
C VAL A 134 1.35 -4.39 -15.31
N ALA A 135 0.28 -5.04 -14.90
CA ALA A 135 0.12 -5.54 -13.53
C ALA A 135 1.07 -6.74 -13.32
N LEU A 136 2.11 -6.57 -12.52
CA LEU A 136 3.14 -7.57 -12.30
C LEU A 136 3.00 -8.31 -10.98
N VAL A 137 2.37 -7.70 -9.99
CA VAL A 137 2.23 -8.21 -8.61
C VAL A 137 0.84 -7.92 -8.06
N GLY A 138 0.51 -8.49 -6.91
CA GLY A 138 -0.70 -8.17 -6.17
C GLY A 138 -1.99 -8.76 -6.72
N GLY A 139 -1.92 -9.63 -7.71
CA GLY A 139 -3.06 -10.31 -8.32
C GLY A 139 -3.06 -11.81 -8.07
N ARG A 140 -4.11 -12.48 -8.53
CA ARG A 140 -4.29 -13.92 -8.34
C ARG A 140 -3.28 -14.77 -9.10
N GLN A 141 -2.81 -14.26 -10.24
CA GLN A 141 -1.94 -15.00 -11.17
C GLN A 141 -0.67 -14.21 -11.50
N THR A 142 -0.36 -13.20 -10.71
CA THR A 142 0.86 -12.42 -10.89
C THR A 142 2.07 -13.08 -10.24
N LEU A 143 3.26 -12.52 -10.49
CA LEU A 143 4.50 -13.02 -9.93
C LEU A 143 4.47 -13.02 -8.40
N PRO A 144 4.81 -14.14 -7.75
CA PRO A 144 4.99 -14.15 -6.31
C PRO A 144 6.29 -13.40 -5.96
N LEU A 145 6.19 -12.39 -5.11
CA LEU A 145 7.37 -11.74 -4.57
C LEU A 145 7.99 -12.60 -3.48
N PRO A 146 9.31 -12.82 -3.49
CA PRO A 146 9.98 -13.46 -2.38
C PRO A 146 9.77 -12.68 -1.08
N ALA A 147 9.61 -13.41 0.04
CA ALA A 147 9.38 -12.80 1.34
C ALA A 147 10.50 -11.80 1.70
N GLY A 148 10.10 -10.63 2.22
CA GLY A 148 11.02 -9.57 2.64
C GLY A 148 11.63 -8.74 1.50
N ARG A 149 11.26 -9.01 0.25
CA ARG A 149 11.76 -8.22 -0.90
C ARG A 149 10.79 -7.08 -1.23
N LEU A 150 11.35 -5.94 -1.61
CA LEU A 150 10.58 -4.80 -2.11
C LEU A 150 10.23 -5.02 -3.58
N ALA A 151 8.96 -4.80 -3.94
CA ALA A 151 8.48 -5.06 -5.30
C ALA A 151 9.30 -4.29 -6.35
N ALA A 152 9.50 -2.99 -6.18
CA ALA A 152 10.26 -2.18 -7.14
C ALA A 152 11.69 -2.70 -7.32
N GLU A 153 12.38 -2.98 -6.23
CA GLU A 153 13.76 -3.51 -6.28
C GLU A 153 13.81 -4.85 -7.01
N TRP A 154 12.97 -5.78 -6.59
CA TRP A 154 12.99 -7.14 -7.13
C TRP A 154 12.62 -7.15 -8.62
N LEU A 155 11.55 -6.46 -9.00
CA LEU A 155 11.07 -6.43 -10.38
C LEU A 155 12.07 -5.76 -11.33
N ILE A 156 12.67 -4.66 -10.92
CA ILE A 156 13.65 -3.92 -11.73
C ILE A 156 14.97 -4.71 -11.85
N ASN A 157 15.46 -5.26 -10.74
CA ASN A 157 16.71 -6.02 -10.74
C ASN A 157 16.62 -7.35 -11.50
N HIS A 158 15.42 -7.91 -11.64
CA HIS A 158 15.17 -9.12 -12.45
C HIS A 158 14.66 -8.79 -13.87
N ASP A 159 14.74 -7.54 -14.26
CA ASP A 159 14.40 -7.04 -15.60
C ASP A 159 12.95 -7.28 -16.03
N TYR A 160 12.02 -7.28 -15.10
CA TYR A 160 10.58 -7.33 -15.39
C TYR A 160 10.01 -5.98 -15.81
N THR A 161 10.60 -4.88 -15.34
CA THR A 161 10.12 -3.52 -15.62
C THR A 161 11.25 -2.50 -15.44
N ASP A 162 11.06 -1.31 -15.94
CA ASP A 162 11.99 -0.17 -15.78
C ASP A 162 11.49 0.82 -14.73
N ILE A 163 10.17 0.95 -14.60
CA ILE A 163 9.49 1.77 -13.60
C ILE A 163 8.48 0.89 -12.87
N PHE A 164 8.43 1.02 -11.55
CA PHE A 164 7.36 0.44 -10.74
C PHE A 164 6.66 1.54 -9.95
N ILE A 165 5.33 1.59 -10.03
CA ILE A 165 4.50 2.52 -9.28
C ILE A 165 4.04 1.81 -8.00
N GLY A 166 4.48 2.29 -6.85
CA GLY A 166 4.18 1.69 -5.56
C GLY A 166 4.05 2.74 -4.45
N TYR A 167 3.99 2.27 -3.22
CA TYR A 167 3.78 3.16 -2.08
C TYR A 167 5.02 3.97 -1.70
N ALA A 168 4.81 5.24 -1.40
CA ALA A 168 5.86 6.17 -0.97
C ALA A 168 6.47 5.79 0.39
N SER A 169 5.76 5.03 1.22
CA SER A 169 6.31 4.50 2.48
C SER A 169 7.56 3.63 2.28
N TYR A 170 7.72 3.03 1.11
CA TYR A 170 8.93 2.29 0.76
C TYR A 170 10.12 3.18 0.34
N ALA A 171 9.90 4.45 0.06
CA ALA A 171 10.93 5.34 -0.48
C ALA A 171 12.22 5.37 0.35
N PRO A 172 12.21 5.45 1.69
CA PRO A 172 13.44 5.44 2.47
C PRO A 172 14.31 4.20 2.23
N ARG A 173 13.69 3.04 2.07
CA ARG A 173 14.40 1.78 1.79
C ARG A 173 14.86 1.70 0.34
N LEU A 174 14.03 2.14 -0.60
CA LEU A 174 14.37 2.12 -2.03
C LEU A 174 15.53 3.07 -2.35
N ARG A 175 15.66 4.19 -1.63
CA ARG A 175 16.76 5.13 -1.80
C ARG A 175 18.12 4.55 -1.42
N LEU A 176 18.15 3.48 -0.64
CA LEU A 176 19.40 2.77 -0.30
C LEU A 176 19.84 1.81 -1.40
N VAL A 177 19.01 1.55 -2.40
CA VAL A 177 19.31 0.63 -3.50
C VAL A 177 19.95 1.39 -4.67
N ASN A 178 21.22 1.12 -4.95
CA ASN A 178 21.98 1.84 -5.96
C ASN A 178 21.45 1.70 -7.39
N SER A 179 20.81 0.59 -7.70
CA SER A 179 20.20 0.32 -9.02
C SER A 179 18.91 1.08 -9.30
N LEU A 180 18.39 1.79 -8.30
CA LEU A 180 17.10 2.48 -8.34
C LEU A 180 17.25 3.96 -8.03
N ARG A 181 16.29 4.75 -8.55
CA ARG A 181 16.01 6.10 -8.09
C ARG A 181 14.54 6.20 -7.70
N VAL A 182 14.25 6.92 -6.65
CA VAL A 182 12.89 7.22 -6.21
C VAL A 182 12.50 8.59 -6.72
N ILE A 183 11.37 8.66 -7.40
CA ILE A 183 10.84 9.89 -7.97
C ILE A 183 9.47 10.17 -7.36
N ASP A 184 9.31 11.35 -6.78
CA ASP A 184 8.07 11.78 -6.16
C ASP A 184 7.04 12.16 -7.23
N ILE A 185 5.77 11.91 -6.91
CA ILE A 185 4.64 12.34 -7.73
C ILE A 185 4.02 13.58 -7.08
N PRO A 186 3.80 14.67 -7.82
CA PRO A 186 3.23 15.90 -7.24
C PRO A 186 1.86 15.67 -6.61
N GLU A 187 1.60 16.38 -5.52
CA GLU A 187 0.40 16.22 -4.71
C GLU A 187 -0.93 16.28 -5.48
N PRO A 188 -1.12 17.20 -6.46
CA PRO A 188 -2.38 17.24 -7.22
C PRO A 188 -2.70 15.96 -7.99
N TYR A 189 -1.69 15.18 -8.37
CA TYR A 189 -1.84 13.92 -9.11
C TYR A 189 -1.80 12.70 -8.22
N ASN A 190 -1.11 12.80 -7.08
CA ASN A 190 -0.85 11.67 -6.20
C ASN A 190 -2.05 11.40 -5.30
N PRO A 191 -2.76 10.28 -5.44
CA PRO A 191 -3.88 9.96 -4.58
C PRO A 191 -3.42 9.71 -3.14
N VAL A 192 -4.27 10.03 -2.19
CA VAL A 192 -4.08 9.68 -0.78
C VAL A 192 -4.66 8.30 -0.55
N ALA A 193 -3.82 7.37 -0.11
CA ALA A 193 -4.23 6.04 0.32
C ALA A 193 -4.60 6.09 1.80
N GLU A 194 -5.89 6.08 2.11
CA GLU A 194 -6.38 6.06 3.49
C GLU A 194 -6.51 4.62 3.96
N TYR A 195 -5.62 4.20 4.88
CA TYR A 195 -5.64 2.87 5.46
C TYR A 195 -6.68 2.78 6.56
N GLY A 196 -7.44 1.71 6.54
CA GLY A 196 -8.44 1.44 7.56
C GLY A 196 -8.35 0.02 8.09
N PHE A 197 -8.89 -0.20 9.28
CA PHE A 197 -9.05 -1.52 9.86
C PHE A 197 -10.51 -1.91 10.02
N ALA A 198 -10.76 -3.22 10.03
CA ALA A 198 -11.98 -3.84 10.54
C ALA A 198 -11.63 -4.70 11.76
N CYS A 199 -12.24 -4.39 12.90
CA CYS A 199 -12.22 -5.24 14.08
C CYS A 199 -13.34 -6.27 13.92
N LEU A 200 -12.99 -7.57 13.84
CA LEU A 200 -13.94 -8.63 13.51
C LEU A 200 -14.38 -9.44 14.73
N SER A 201 -13.69 -9.33 15.85
CA SER A 201 -14.03 -10.01 17.09
C SER A 201 -13.70 -9.14 18.31
N GLU A 202 -14.21 -9.55 19.46
CA GLU A 202 -13.90 -8.88 20.74
C GLU A 202 -12.38 -8.83 21.02
N GLN A 203 -11.63 -9.86 20.61
CA GLN A 203 -10.18 -9.92 20.78
C GLN A 203 -9.44 -8.80 20.00
N GLY A 204 -10.01 -8.33 18.91
CA GLY A 204 -9.42 -7.27 18.11
C GLY A 204 -9.58 -5.85 18.66
N LYS A 205 -10.44 -5.64 19.66
CA LYS A 205 -10.76 -4.30 20.18
C LYS A 205 -9.56 -3.56 20.76
N THR A 206 -8.72 -4.25 21.52
CA THR A 206 -7.52 -3.64 22.11
C THR A 206 -6.50 -3.25 21.05
N LEU A 207 -6.38 -4.03 20.00
CA LEU A 207 -5.52 -3.68 18.85
C LEU A 207 -6.07 -2.46 18.10
N ALA A 208 -7.40 -2.39 17.91
CA ALA A 208 -8.04 -1.22 17.31
C ALA A 208 -7.72 0.07 18.09
N ASP A 209 -7.86 0.05 19.40
CA ASP A 209 -7.53 1.19 20.26
C ASP A 209 -6.04 1.54 20.18
N PHE A 210 -5.17 0.52 20.18
CA PHE A 210 -3.73 0.74 20.06
C PHE A 210 -3.35 1.40 18.71
N LEU A 211 -3.89 0.94 17.58
CA LEU A 211 -3.59 1.53 16.27
C LEU A 211 -4.02 2.99 16.16
N LEU A 212 -5.03 3.41 16.92
CA LEU A 212 -5.48 4.80 16.98
C LEU A 212 -4.70 5.64 18.01
N SER A 213 -3.78 5.04 18.76
CA SER A 213 -2.99 5.73 19.77
C SER A 213 -1.88 6.59 19.18
N ALA A 214 -1.43 7.58 19.97
CA ALA A 214 -0.28 8.42 19.60
C ALA A 214 1.00 7.59 19.39
N ARG A 215 1.18 6.53 20.17
CA ARG A 215 2.35 5.64 20.06
C ARG A 215 2.39 4.92 18.72
N ALA A 216 1.27 4.34 18.31
CA ALA A 216 1.18 3.66 17.00
C ALA A 216 1.38 4.66 15.85
N ARG A 217 0.82 5.86 15.96
CA ARG A 217 1.00 6.94 14.98
C ARG A 217 2.48 7.27 14.78
N LEU A 218 3.24 7.45 15.86
CA LEU A 218 4.67 7.74 15.78
C LEU A 218 5.44 6.62 15.09
N ILE A 219 5.13 5.37 15.40
CA ILE A 219 5.76 4.20 14.76
C ILE A 219 5.47 4.20 13.26
N LEU A 220 4.22 4.43 12.87
CA LEU A 220 3.81 4.49 11.46
C LEU A 220 4.53 5.63 10.72
N MET A 221 4.62 6.81 11.31
CA MET A 221 5.32 7.96 10.71
C MET A 221 6.82 7.70 10.53
N GLN A 222 7.46 7.01 11.45
CA GLN A 222 8.87 6.60 11.33
C GLN A 222 9.11 5.66 10.15
N HIS A 223 8.08 4.97 9.69
CA HIS A 223 8.13 4.05 8.54
C HIS A 223 7.55 4.64 7.26
N GLY A 224 7.40 5.97 7.18
CA GLY A 224 7.00 6.67 5.95
C GLY A 224 5.50 6.82 5.73
N PHE A 225 4.68 6.42 6.69
CA PHE A 225 3.24 6.69 6.67
C PHE A 225 2.93 8.09 7.21
N SER A 226 1.74 8.60 6.92
CA SER A 226 1.27 9.90 7.38
C SER A 226 -0.01 9.77 8.21
N GLU A 227 -0.39 10.83 8.89
CA GLU A 227 -1.59 10.84 9.73
C GLU A 227 -2.88 10.68 8.91
N ALA A 228 -3.86 10.01 9.49
CA ALA A 228 -5.21 9.94 8.93
C ALA A 228 -5.91 11.31 9.07
N PRO A 229 -6.67 11.76 8.04
CA PRO A 229 -7.23 13.11 8.00
C PRO A 229 -8.13 13.49 9.19
N ASN A 230 -8.79 12.52 9.79
CA ASN A 230 -9.75 12.75 10.89
C ASN A 230 -9.13 12.71 12.30
N MET A 231 -7.82 12.56 12.44
CA MET A 231 -7.14 12.54 13.73
C MET A 231 -6.66 13.92 14.18
N THR A 232 -6.76 14.93 13.34
CA THR A 232 -6.34 16.31 13.64
C THR A 232 -7.38 17.15 14.41
N HIS A 233 -8.58 16.62 14.64
CA HIS A 233 -9.70 17.38 15.23
C HIS A 233 -10.12 16.94 16.65
N SER A 234 -9.30 16.14 17.34
CA SER A 234 -9.60 15.70 18.72
C SER A 234 -8.75 16.41 19.80
N GLN A 235 -8.28 17.62 19.53
CA GLN A 235 -7.64 18.47 20.54
C GLN A 235 -8.29 19.85 20.52
N ASN A 236 -9.45 19.95 21.17
CA ASN A 236 -9.98 21.17 21.79
C ASN A 236 -10.78 20.78 23.01
#